data_07d8d7c19ba4d6374106fc21b10ad8a0
#
_entry.id   07d8d7c19ba4d6374106fc21b10ad8a0
#
_cell.length_a   1.000
_cell.length_b   1.000
_cell.length_c   1.000
_cell.angle_alpha   90.00
_cell.angle_beta   90.00
_cell.angle_gamma   90.00
#
_symmetry.space_group_name_H-M   'P 1'
#
loop_
_entity.id
_entity.type
_entity.pdbx_description
1 polymer ?
#
loop_
_entity_poly.entity_id
_entity_poly.type
_entity_poly.pdbx_seq_one_letter_code
_entity_poly.pdbx_strand_id
1 'polypeptide(L)'
;SDHTLGIEVDIAAVALGATVIEKHFTLDKTMEGPDHKASLEPDELKDMVKAIRNIEKALGNSVKKPSNSELKNKSIARKSIVAKKDIKKGEILCENNLAIKRPGNGISPMRWDEIVGTVATKDYKEDQPI
;
A
#
# COMPACT_ATOMS: atom_id res chain seq x y z
N SER A 1 0.59 -19.76 -23.61
CA SER A 1 -0.28 -20.89 -23.95
C SER A 1 -0.32 -21.86 -22.78
N ASP A 2 -1.51 -22.18 -22.26
CA ASP A 2 -1.71 -23.09 -21.14
C ASP A 2 -2.61 -24.25 -21.51
N HIS A 3 -2.15 -25.50 -21.25
CA HIS A 3 -2.83 -26.76 -21.51
C HIS A 3 -3.17 -27.50 -20.22
N THR A 4 -3.00 -26.87 -19.07
CA THR A 4 -3.33 -27.51 -17.78
C THR A 4 -4.84 -27.46 -17.49
N LEU A 5 -5.28 -28.28 -16.54
CA LEU A 5 -6.66 -28.21 -16.03
C LEU A 5 -6.81 -26.98 -15.12
N GLY A 6 -8.03 -26.47 -15.02
CA GLY A 6 -8.36 -25.36 -14.10
C GLY A 6 -7.90 -24.01 -14.62
N ILE A 7 -7.86 -23.01 -13.71
CA ILE A 7 -7.61 -21.60 -14.03
C ILE A 7 -6.41 -21.02 -13.26
N GLU A 8 -5.80 -21.81 -12.37
CA GLU A 8 -4.81 -21.34 -11.41
C GLU A 8 -3.51 -20.91 -12.09
N VAL A 9 -3.08 -21.66 -13.11
CA VAL A 9 -1.84 -21.37 -13.87
C VAL A 9 -1.98 -20.05 -14.62
N ASP A 10 -3.13 -19.78 -15.21
CA ASP A 10 -3.42 -18.55 -15.93
C ASP A 10 -3.38 -17.33 -14.99
N ILE A 11 -3.98 -17.45 -13.80
CA ILE A 11 -3.97 -16.43 -12.76
C ILE A 11 -2.54 -16.15 -12.30
N ALA A 12 -1.76 -17.21 -12.05
CA ALA A 12 -0.36 -17.09 -11.65
C ALA A 12 0.50 -16.45 -12.76
N ALA A 13 0.29 -16.82 -14.02
CA ALA A 13 0.98 -16.24 -15.16
C ALA A 13 0.75 -14.73 -15.26
N VAL A 14 -0.49 -14.27 -15.08
CA VAL A 14 -0.80 -12.82 -15.07
C VAL A 14 -0.13 -12.13 -13.88
N ALA A 15 -0.12 -12.73 -12.70
CA ALA A 15 0.59 -12.19 -11.55
C ALA A 15 2.11 -12.04 -11.78
N LEU A 16 2.68 -12.89 -12.64
CA LEU A 16 4.08 -12.84 -13.06
C LEU A 16 4.33 -11.94 -14.29
N GLY A 17 3.29 -11.29 -14.83
CA GLY A 17 3.41 -10.30 -15.89
C GLY A 17 2.97 -10.76 -17.28
N ALA A 18 2.32 -11.92 -17.42
CA ALA A 18 1.73 -12.31 -18.70
C ALA A 18 0.62 -11.33 -19.10
N THR A 19 0.64 -10.89 -20.35
CA THR A 19 -0.33 -9.94 -20.93
C THR A 19 -1.32 -10.61 -21.87
N VAL A 20 -1.03 -11.81 -22.30
CA VAL A 20 -1.85 -12.63 -23.19
C VAL A 20 -1.91 -14.04 -22.61
N ILE A 21 -3.11 -14.59 -22.52
CA ILE A 21 -3.38 -15.99 -22.15
C ILE A 21 -4.09 -16.67 -23.30
N GLU A 22 -3.58 -17.83 -23.69
CA GLU A 22 -4.20 -18.74 -24.63
C GLU A 22 -4.54 -20.04 -23.92
N LYS A 23 -5.81 -20.48 -24.06
CA LYS A 23 -6.29 -21.68 -23.38
C LYS A 23 -7.39 -22.35 -24.20
N HIS A 24 -7.44 -23.68 -24.15
CA HIS A 24 -8.49 -24.45 -24.80
C HIS A 24 -9.86 -24.14 -24.19
N PHE A 25 -10.87 -24.05 -25.04
CA PHE A 25 -12.25 -23.74 -24.69
C PHE A 25 -13.19 -24.74 -25.33
N THR A 26 -14.18 -25.20 -24.59
CA THR A 26 -15.23 -26.12 -25.06
C THR A 26 -16.59 -25.70 -24.52
N LEU A 27 -17.65 -26.15 -25.20
CA LEU A 27 -19.02 -26.02 -24.70
C LEU A 27 -19.37 -27.08 -23.66
N ASP A 28 -18.73 -28.26 -23.75
CA ASP A 28 -18.98 -29.39 -22.85
C ASP A 28 -17.74 -30.32 -22.83
N LYS A 29 -17.18 -30.55 -21.66
CA LYS A 29 -16.01 -31.42 -21.44
C LYS A 29 -16.27 -32.90 -21.72
N THR A 30 -17.55 -33.31 -21.81
CA THR A 30 -17.94 -34.68 -22.09
C THR A 30 -18.01 -35.01 -23.57
N MET A 31 -17.84 -34.00 -24.44
CA MET A 31 -17.81 -34.20 -25.89
C MET A 31 -16.65 -35.12 -26.27
N GLU A 32 -16.87 -35.89 -27.34
CA GLU A 32 -15.85 -36.76 -27.92
C GLU A 32 -14.77 -35.96 -28.62
N GLY A 33 -13.50 -36.18 -28.24
CA GLY A 33 -12.33 -35.52 -28.80
C GLY A 33 -11.17 -35.43 -27.83
N PRO A 34 -9.97 -35.11 -28.30
CA PRO A 34 -8.76 -35.18 -27.47
C PRO A 34 -8.68 -34.08 -26.42
N ASP A 35 -9.18 -32.89 -26.66
CA ASP A 35 -8.87 -31.70 -25.85
C ASP A 35 -10.01 -31.22 -24.95
N HIS A 36 -11.23 -31.73 -25.15
CA HIS A 36 -12.42 -31.28 -24.40
C HIS A 36 -12.26 -31.42 -22.89
N LYS A 37 -11.65 -32.51 -22.41
CA LYS A 37 -11.45 -32.75 -20.97
C LYS A 37 -10.51 -31.75 -20.31
N ALA A 38 -9.55 -31.19 -21.05
CA ALA A 38 -8.61 -30.21 -20.55
C ALA A 38 -9.04 -28.75 -20.81
N SER A 39 -10.10 -28.56 -21.59
CA SER A 39 -10.61 -27.24 -21.96
C SER A 39 -11.41 -26.60 -20.83
N LEU A 40 -11.55 -25.29 -20.86
CA LEU A 40 -12.48 -24.57 -19.98
C LEU A 40 -13.89 -24.56 -20.58
N GLU A 41 -14.89 -24.74 -19.77
CA GLU A 41 -16.29 -24.47 -20.09
C GLU A 41 -16.63 -22.98 -19.90
N PRO A 42 -17.79 -22.49 -20.44
CA PRO A 42 -18.12 -21.06 -20.41
C PRO A 42 -18.08 -20.42 -19.01
N ASP A 43 -18.56 -21.10 -17.98
CA ASP A 43 -18.55 -20.57 -16.62
C ASP A 43 -17.14 -20.55 -16.03
N GLU A 44 -16.31 -21.56 -16.31
CA GLU A 44 -14.91 -21.60 -15.90
C GLU A 44 -14.09 -20.48 -16.56
N LEU A 45 -14.29 -20.23 -17.86
CA LEU A 45 -13.68 -19.11 -18.58
C LEU A 45 -14.06 -17.76 -17.97
N LYS A 46 -15.33 -17.58 -17.63
CA LYS A 46 -15.84 -16.39 -16.94
C LYS A 46 -15.18 -16.20 -15.58
N ASP A 47 -15.03 -17.25 -14.81
CA ASP A 47 -14.38 -17.20 -13.50
C ASP A 47 -12.88 -16.91 -13.63
N MET A 48 -12.21 -17.49 -14.62
CA MET A 48 -10.80 -17.17 -14.94
C MET A 48 -10.64 -15.69 -15.26
N VAL A 49 -11.44 -15.13 -16.15
CA VAL A 49 -11.37 -13.71 -16.52
C VAL A 49 -11.63 -12.84 -15.31
N LYS A 50 -12.62 -13.16 -14.48
CA LYS A 50 -12.93 -12.43 -13.24
C LYS A 50 -11.76 -12.48 -12.25
N ALA A 51 -11.15 -13.64 -12.06
CA ALA A 51 -10.00 -13.81 -11.17
C ALA A 51 -8.79 -13.02 -11.67
N ILE A 52 -8.49 -13.07 -12.96
CA ILE A 52 -7.43 -12.27 -13.60
C ILE A 52 -7.65 -10.77 -13.37
N ARG A 53 -8.87 -10.25 -13.61
CA ARG A 53 -9.18 -8.83 -13.37
C ARG A 53 -9.05 -8.43 -11.89
N ASN A 54 -9.30 -9.35 -10.96
CA ASN A 54 -9.06 -9.12 -9.54
C ASN A 54 -7.56 -9.06 -9.20
N ILE A 55 -6.75 -9.94 -9.79
CA ILE A 55 -5.29 -9.93 -9.62
C ILE A 55 -4.68 -8.64 -10.18
N GLU A 56 -5.08 -8.21 -11.37
CA GLU A 56 -4.62 -6.93 -11.96
C GLU A 56 -4.89 -5.74 -11.03
N LYS A 57 -6.07 -5.70 -10.39
CA LYS A 57 -6.38 -4.67 -9.38
C LYS A 57 -5.55 -4.81 -8.12
N ALA A 58 -5.31 -6.04 -7.65
CA ALA A 58 -4.54 -6.33 -6.45
C ALA A 58 -3.06 -5.99 -6.60
N LEU A 59 -2.47 -6.17 -7.79
CA LEU A 59 -1.10 -5.79 -8.10
C LEU A 59 -0.89 -4.26 -7.98
N GLY A 60 -1.91 -3.47 -8.29
CA GLY A 60 -1.86 -2.02 -8.19
C GLY A 60 -0.74 -1.39 -9.03
N ASN A 61 0.00 -0.49 -8.43
CA ASN A 61 1.18 0.14 -9.05
C ASN A 61 2.27 0.39 -7.99
N SER A 62 3.52 0.60 -8.46
CA SER A 62 4.69 0.79 -7.59
C SER A 62 4.76 2.17 -6.91
N VAL A 63 3.79 3.07 -7.15
CA VAL A 63 3.80 4.42 -6.59
C VAL A 63 3.31 4.39 -5.16
N LYS A 64 4.22 4.51 -4.20
CA LYS A 64 3.88 4.58 -2.77
C LYS A 64 3.33 5.97 -2.42
N LYS A 65 2.02 6.08 -2.36
CA LYS A 65 1.31 7.29 -1.90
C LYS A 65 0.14 6.92 -1.01
N PRO A 66 -0.27 7.80 -0.09
CA PRO A 66 -1.49 7.56 0.69
C PRO A 66 -2.70 7.44 -0.23
N SER A 67 -3.59 6.50 0.04
CA SER A 67 -4.91 6.42 -0.60
C SER A 67 -5.81 7.57 -0.19
N ASN A 68 -6.90 7.81 -0.92
CA ASN A 68 -7.85 8.87 -0.57
C ASN A 68 -8.48 8.67 0.82
N SER A 69 -8.67 7.43 1.25
CA SER A 69 -9.16 7.11 2.59
C SER A 69 -8.12 7.40 3.68
N GLU A 70 -6.84 7.16 3.40
CA GLU A 70 -5.75 7.42 4.34
C GLU A 70 -5.43 8.92 4.49
N LEU A 71 -5.64 9.72 3.43
CA LEU A 71 -5.41 11.17 3.48
C LEU A 71 -6.20 11.85 4.59
N LYS A 72 -7.44 11.42 4.82
CA LYS A 72 -8.30 11.96 5.88
C LYS A 72 -7.74 11.72 7.29
N ASN A 73 -7.06 10.60 7.47
CA ASN A 73 -6.50 10.20 8.77
C ASN A 73 -5.02 10.60 8.93
N LYS A 74 -4.37 11.10 7.87
CA LYS A 74 -2.94 11.40 7.87
C LYS A 74 -2.53 12.38 8.98
N SER A 75 -3.27 13.47 9.16
CA SER A 75 -2.98 14.49 10.17
C SER A 75 -3.15 13.97 11.60
N ILE A 76 -4.13 13.10 11.83
CA ILE A 76 -4.44 12.54 13.15
C ILE A 76 -3.48 11.39 13.48
N ALA A 77 -3.22 10.51 12.50
CA ALA A 77 -2.45 9.28 12.71
C ALA A 77 -0.94 9.53 12.79
N ARG A 78 -0.42 10.48 12.02
CA ARG A 78 1.01 10.82 12.04
C ARG A 78 1.38 11.54 13.33
N LYS A 79 2.68 11.61 13.58
CA LYS A 79 3.26 12.29 14.75
C LYS A 79 4.02 13.53 14.31
N SER A 80 4.23 14.44 15.26
CA SER A 80 5.07 15.62 15.15
C SER A 80 6.11 15.64 16.26
N ILE A 81 7.17 16.40 16.08
CA ILE A 81 8.09 16.79 17.13
C ILE A 81 7.36 17.84 17.99
N VAL A 82 7.29 17.64 19.29
CA VAL A 82 6.62 18.53 20.25
C VAL A 82 7.55 18.83 21.42
N ALA A 83 7.28 19.91 22.14
CA ALA A 83 7.95 20.20 23.41
C ALA A 83 7.53 19.16 24.45
N LYS A 84 8.49 18.50 25.12
CA LYS A 84 8.27 17.53 26.20
C LYS A 84 7.97 18.22 27.53
N LYS A 85 8.35 19.47 27.66
CA LYS A 85 8.17 20.41 28.77
C LYS A 85 8.17 21.82 28.24
N ASP A 86 7.85 22.83 29.06
CA ASP A 86 7.99 24.23 28.67
C ASP A 86 9.44 24.54 28.23
N ILE A 87 9.60 25.18 27.09
CA ILE A 87 10.87 25.60 26.51
C ILE A 87 10.82 27.11 26.26
N LYS A 88 11.84 27.83 26.67
CA LYS A 88 11.94 29.27 26.46
C LYS A 88 12.65 29.58 25.15
N LYS A 89 12.30 30.69 24.53
CA LYS A 89 13.04 31.24 23.39
C LYS A 89 14.53 31.37 23.75
N GLY A 90 15.39 30.87 22.87
CA GLY A 90 16.83 30.86 23.06
C GLY A 90 17.40 29.59 23.69
N GLU A 91 16.54 28.68 24.24
CA GLU A 91 17.00 27.39 24.72
C GLU A 91 17.38 26.47 23.54
N ILE A 92 18.35 25.58 23.77
CA ILE A 92 18.73 24.55 22.79
C ILE A 92 17.69 23.43 22.81
N LEU A 93 17.17 23.09 21.65
CA LEU A 93 16.29 21.95 21.45
C LEU A 93 17.10 20.65 21.51
N CYS A 94 16.74 19.74 22.40
CA CYS A 94 17.49 18.52 22.65
C CYS A 94 16.56 17.36 23.01
N GLU A 95 17.08 16.15 23.07
CA GLU A 95 16.32 14.93 23.42
C GLU A 95 15.67 15.02 24.81
N ASN A 96 16.20 15.85 25.73
CA ASN A 96 15.63 16.02 27.07
C ASN A 96 14.40 16.92 27.11
N ASN A 97 14.22 17.81 26.12
CA ASN A 97 13.10 18.74 26.07
C ASN A 97 12.19 18.56 24.83
N LEU A 98 12.48 17.58 23.99
CA LEU A 98 11.65 17.21 22.84
C LEU A 98 11.01 15.83 23.01
N ALA A 99 9.87 15.63 22.37
CA ALA A 99 9.16 14.35 22.28
C ALA A 99 8.48 14.18 20.91
N ILE A 100 8.07 12.95 20.61
CA ILE A 100 7.35 12.62 19.38
C ILE A 100 5.94 12.17 19.76
N LYS A 101 4.94 13.03 19.50
CA LYS A 101 3.53 12.78 19.84
C LYS A 101 2.61 13.01 18.63
N ARG A 102 1.41 12.45 18.65
CA ARG A 102 0.31 12.82 17.75
C ARG A 102 -0.31 14.15 18.23
N PRO A 103 -0.89 14.93 17.31
CA PRO A 103 -1.13 14.71 15.88
C PRO A 103 0.07 15.09 14.99
N GLY A 104 -0.05 14.78 13.68
CA GLY A 104 0.96 15.07 12.66
C GLY A 104 0.77 16.43 11.99
N ASN A 105 0.56 17.49 12.77
CA ASN A 105 0.31 18.87 12.32
C ASN A 105 1.52 19.81 12.47
N GLY A 106 2.63 19.31 13.00
CA GLY A 106 3.90 20.02 13.15
C GLY A 106 5.03 19.39 12.32
N ILE A 107 6.27 19.59 12.74
CA ILE A 107 7.46 19.07 12.08
C ILE A 107 7.46 17.54 12.17
N SER A 108 7.70 16.87 11.02
CA SER A 108 7.79 15.42 10.97
C SER A 108 8.94 14.89 11.83
N PRO A 109 8.72 13.79 12.59
CA PRO A 109 9.80 13.10 13.30
C PRO A 109 10.98 12.65 12.44
N MET A 110 10.77 12.50 11.13
CA MET A 110 11.85 12.18 10.18
C MET A 110 12.91 13.27 10.08
N ARG A 111 12.63 14.46 10.61
CA ARG A 111 13.55 15.60 10.65
C ARG A 111 14.15 15.80 12.05
N TRP A 112 14.14 14.77 12.90
CA TRP A 112 14.62 14.85 14.27
C TRP A 112 16.06 15.37 14.35
N ASP A 113 16.95 14.80 13.57
CA ASP A 113 18.38 15.16 13.58
C ASP A 113 18.66 16.58 13.04
N GLU A 114 17.71 17.15 12.27
CA GLU A 114 17.80 18.55 11.82
C GLU A 114 17.37 19.54 12.92
N ILE A 115 16.55 19.09 13.86
CA ILE A 115 15.93 19.93 14.90
C ILE A 115 16.75 19.89 16.18
N VAL A 116 17.24 18.71 16.58
CA VAL A 116 18.10 18.56 17.76
C VAL A 116 19.38 19.39 17.57
N GLY A 117 19.73 20.16 18.60
CA GLY A 117 20.87 21.08 18.57
C GLY A 117 20.55 22.49 18.06
N THR A 118 19.38 22.73 17.49
CA THR A 118 18.95 24.08 17.10
C THR A 118 18.41 24.88 18.29
N VAL A 119 18.25 26.19 18.10
CA VAL A 119 17.78 27.11 19.14
C VAL A 119 16.27 27.38 18.98
N ALA A 120 15.53 27.34 20.08
CA ALA A 120 14.12 27.67 20.12
C ALA A 120 13.90 29.14 19.70
N THR A 121 13.09 29.33 18.64
CA THR A 121 12.83 30.66 18.06
C THR A 121 11.75 31.44 18.81
N LYS A 122 10.95 30.76 19.63
CA LYS A 122 9.87 31.30 20.48
C LYS A 122 9.74 30.45 21.75
N ASP A 123 8.87 30.88 22.67
CA ASP A 123 8.45 30.06 23.80
C ASP A 123 7.54 28.93 23.30
N TYR A 124 7.71 27.72 23.84
CA TYR A 124 6.84 26.56 23.60
C TYR A 124 6.33 26.05 24.94
N LYS A 125 5.06 25.74 25.00
CA LYS A 125 4.45 25.02 26.12
C LYS A 125 4.60 23.51 25.92
N GLU A 126 4.52 22.77 27.03
CA GLU A 126 4.45 21.31 26.96
C GLU A 126 3.39 20.85 25.97
N ASP A 127 3.72 19.83 25.18
CA ASP A 127 2.91 19.25 24.10
C ASP A 127 2.67 20.16 22.87
N GLN A 128 3.20 21.37 22.88
CA GLN A 128 3.11 22.25 21.72
C GLN A 128 4.05 21.78 20.59
N PRO A 129 3.56 21.71 19.32
CA PRO A 129 4.44 21.42 18.16
C PRO A 129 5.55 22.47 18.00
N ILE A 130 6.76 21.94 17.70
CA ILE A 130 7.93 22.78 17.40
C ILE A 130 7.78 23.44 16.03
#